data_13234732ba23f9d32afb5415b84ac716
#
_entry.id   13234732ba23f9d32afb5415b84ac716
#
_cell.length_a   1.000
_cell.length_b   1.000
_cell.length_c   1.000
_cell.angle_alpha   90.00
_cell.angle_beta   90.00
_cell.angle_gamma   90.00
#
_symmetry.space_group_name_H-M   'P 1'
#
loop_
_entity.id
_entity.type
_entity.pdbx_description
1 polymer ?
#
loop_
_entity_poly.entity_id
_entity_poly.type
_entity_poly.pdbx_seq_one_letter_code
_entity_poly.pdbx_strand_id
1 'polypeptide(L)'
;CKKLNIKLIYFSTSYVYPGNKGNYKETDPLLPYNNYAWSKLGGEAAVRMYKNSLILRVCMTEKPFVHKSAYANMITNFIFHEDIIPKFKKIIKKRGIINIGGPSRSVYNFAKIFNPKIKKNYIKKNNKLMPKNSSMSLKKLNKIIK
;
A
#
# COMPACT_ATOMS: atom_id res chain seq x y z
N CYS A 1 20.27 11.80 -8.22
CA CYS A 1 20.34 11.56 -6.75
C CYS A 1 21.74 11.05 -6.36
N LYS A 2 22.25 9.99 -7.00
CA LYS A 2 23.54 9.36 -6.60
C LYS A 2 24.71 10.35 -6.62
N LYS A 3 24.91 11.08 -7.72
CA LYS A 3 26.01 12.06 -7.91
C LYS A 3 26.04 13.14 -6.82
N LEU A 4 24.87 13.61 -6.37
CA LEU A 4 24.74 14.69 -5.38
C LEU A 4 24.37 14.18 -3.98
N ASN A 5 24.40 12.87 -3.75
CA ASN A 5 23.97 12.20 -2.52
C ASN A 5 22.58 12.62 -2.01
N ILE A 6 21.67 12.99 -2.92
CA ILE A 6 20.30 13.38 -2.58
C ILE A 6 19.49 12.13 -2.27
N LYS A 7 18.75 12.16 -1.16
CA LYS A 7 17.85 11.06 -0.77
C LYS A 7 16.75 10.86 -1.82
N LEU A 8 16.58 9.60 -2.25
CA LEU A 8 15.51 9.20 -3.16
C LEU A 8 14.40 8.50 -2.40
N ILE A 9 13.17 9.02 -2.51
CA ILE A 9 11.99 8.41 -1.91
C ILE A 9 11.05 7.96 -3.03
N TYR A 10 10.67 6.68 -3.01
CA TYR A 10 9.82 6.09 -4.02
C TYR A 10 8.52 5.56 -3.40
N PHE A 11 7.39 6.04 -3.90
CA PHE A 11 6.08 5.54 -3.54
C PHE A 11 5.72 4.35 -4.42
N SER A 12 5.80 3.16 -3.85
CA SER A 12 5.34 1.91 -4.41
C SER A 12 3.92 1.58 -3.91
N THR A 13 3.48 0.36 -4.03
CA THR A 13 2.10 -0.07 -3.74
C THR A 13 2.07 -1.42 -3.02
N SER A 14 0.99 -1.67 -2.26
CA SER A 14 0.68 -3.00 -1.72
C SER A 14 0.42 -4.04 -2.83
N TYR A 15 0.15 -3.61 -4.06
CA TYR A 15 -0.15 -4.48 -5.19
C TYR A 15 1.07 -5.22 -5.76
N VAL A 16 2.28 -4.92 -5.28
CA VAL A 16 3.48 -5.73 -5.59
C VAL A 16 3.47 -7.10 -4.91
N TYR A 17 2.65 -7.29 -3.87
CA TYR A 17 2.44 -8.58 -3.21
C TYR A 17 1.43 -9.47 -3.97
N PRO A 18 1.45 -10.80 -3.75
CA PRO A 18 0.54 -11.73 -4.45
C PRO A 18 -0.96 -11.48 -4.24
N GLY A 19 -1.36 -10.79 -3.18
CA GLY A 19 -2.75 -10.38 -2.95
C GLY A 19 -3.73 -11.49 -2.53
N ASN A 20 -3.25 -12.62 -2.04
CA ASN A 20 -4.07 -13.77 -1.65
C ASN A 20 -4.11 -14.03 -0.14
N LYS A 21 -2.95 -13.98 0.55
CA LYS A 21 -2.82 -14.37 1.96
C LYS A 21 -2.94 -13.17 2.93
N GLY A 22 -2.53 -11.96 2.49
CA GLY A 22 -2.52 -10.77 3.34
C GLY A 22 -1.42 -10.76 4.41
N ASN A 23 -1.40 -9.69 5.20
CA ASN A 23 -0.42 -9.45 6.27
C ASN A 23 1.04 -9.55 5.81
N TYR A 24 1.31 -9.10 4.58
CA TYR A 24 2.62 -9.19 3.94
C TYR A 24 3.65 -8.31 4.64
N LYS A 25 4.79 -8.89 4.97
CA LYS A 25 5.99 -8.20 5.47
C LYS A 25 6.78 -7.62 4.30
N GLU A 26 7.66 -6.65 4.58
CA GLU A 26 8.56 -6.06 3.57
C GLU A 26 9.51 -7.06 2.93
N THR A 27 9.77 -8.19 3.59
CA THR A 27 10.65 -9.29 3.15
C THR A 27 9.93 -10.41 2.42
N ASP A 28 8.58 -10.39 2.38
CA ASP A 28 7.80 -11.43 1.72
C ASP A 28 8.01 -11.41 0.20
N PRO A 29 7.89 -12.57 -0.48
CA PRO A 29 7.97 -12.66 -1.93
C PRO A 29 6.99 -11.73 -2.64
N LEU A 30 7.40 -11.19 -3.78
CA LEU A 30 6.63 -10.28 -4.61
C LEU A 30 6.12 -11.02 -5.84
N LEU A 31 4.84 -10.84 -6.16
CA LEU A 31 4.20 -11.37 -7.35
C LEU A 31 3.07 -10.43 -7.78
N PRO A 32 3.39 -9.39 -8.55
CA PRO A 32 2.38 -8.47 -9.08
C PRO A 32 1.35 -9.17 -9.95
N TYR A 33 0.09 -8.81 -9.83
CA TYR A 33 -1.02 -9.43 -10.56
C TYR A 33 -1.62 -8.55 -11.66
N ASN A 34 -1.10 -7.35 -11.87
CA ASN A 34 -1.51 -6.47 -12.97
C ASN A 34 -0.36 -5.56 -13.44
N ASN A 35 -0.52 -4.93 -14.60
CA ASN A 35 0.51 -4.10 -15.23
C ASN A 35 0.94 -2.92 -14.36
N TYR A 36 0.01 -2.30 -13.63
CA TYR A 36 0.33 -1.23 -12.67
C TYR A 36 1.30 -1.74 -11.58
N ALA A 37 1.00 -2.88 -10.99
CA ALA A 37 1.86 -3.45 -9.95
C ALA A 37 3.24 -3.84 -10.50
N TRP A 38 3.32 -4.36 -11.73
CA TRP A 38 4.59 -4.65 -12.40
C TRP A 38 5.40 -3.39 -12.66
N SER A 39 4.79 -2.30 -13.12
CA SER A 39 5.49 -1.03 -13.32
C SER A 39 6.05 -0.47 -12.00
N LYS A 40 5.30 -0.62 -10.91
CA LYS A 40 5.76 -0.19 -9.58
C LYS A 40 6.90 -1.07 -9.07
N LEU A 41 6.86 -2.39 -9.29
CA LEU A 41 7.95 -3.28 -8.93
C LEU A 41 9.22 -3.00 -9.74
N GLY A 42 9.11 -2.70 -11.04
CA GLY A 42 10.24 -2.26 -11.86
C GLY A 42 10.91 -1.01 -11.30
N GLY A 43 10.11 -0.03 -10.86
CA GLY A 43 10.61 1.16 -10.17
C GLY A 43 11.30 0.84 -8.84
N GLU A 44 10.76 -0.11 -8.03
CA GLU A 44 11.45 -0.57 -6.81
C GLU A 44 12.83 -1.17 -7.13
N ALA A 45 12.91 -2.01 -8.18
CA ALA A 45 14.17 -2.64 -8.58
C ALA A 45 15.23 -1.59 -8.92
N ALA A 46 14.88 -0.57 -9.71
CA ALA A 46 15.78 0.53 -10.05
C ALA A 46 16.21 1.34 -8.81
N VAL A 47 15.27 1.69 -7.93
CA VAL A 47 15.54 2.51 -6.73
C VAL A 47 16.41 1.77 -5.71
N ARG A 48 16.27 0.44 -5.59
CA ARG A 48 17.08 -0.39 -4.67
C ARG A 48 18.57 -0.40 -4.99
N MET A 49 18.97 -0.09 -6.22
CA MET A 49 20.40 0.06 -6.58
C MET A 49 21.04 1.28 -5.91
N TYR A 50 20.25 2.20 -5.35
CA TYR A 50 20.74 3.39 -4.66
C TYR A 50 20.57 3.28 -3.15
N LYS A 51 21.68 3.18 -2.41
CA LYS A 51 21.68 2.95 -0.95
C LYS A 51 20.98 4.07 -0.15
N ASN A 52 21.04 5.34 -0.60
CA ASN A 52 20.36 6.45 0.05
C ASN A 52 18.91 6.58 -0.42
N SER A 53 18.16 5.49 -0.44
CA SER A 53 16.77 5.43 -0.87
C SER A 53 15.84 4.92 0.22
N LEU A 54 14.56 5.30 0.08
CA LEU A 54 13.44 4.82 0.88
C LEU A 54 12.30 4.45 -0.07
N ILE A 55 11.85 3.21 -0.01
CA ILE A 55 10.72 2.70 -0.76
C ILE A 55 9.53 2.55 0.19
N LEU A 56 8.42 3.17 -0.14
CA LEU A 56 7.19 3.13 0.63
C LEU A 56 6.15 2.32 -0.13
N ARG A 57 5.83 1.11 0.34
CA ARG A 57 4.70 0.35 -0.19
C ARG A 57 3.45 0.85 0.51
N VAL A 58 2.63 1.59 -0.22
CA VAL A 58 1.48 2.30 0.32
C VAL A 58 0.16 1.67 -0.14
N CYS A 59 -0.87 1.83 0.70
CA CYS A 59 -2.25 1.54 0.33
C CYS A 59 -3.10 2.75 0.73
N MET A 60 -3.19 3.74 -0.16
CA MET A 60 -3.82 5.03 0.13
C MET A 60 -4.96 5.35 -0.85
N THR A 61 -5.86 6.22 -0.42
CA THR A 61 -7.01 6.69 -1.20
C THR A 61 -7.33 8.14 -0.86
N GLU A 62 -8.13 8.77 -1.71
CA GLU A 62 -8.60 10.14 -1.55
C GLU A 62 -9.65 10.25 -0.43
N LYS A 63 -9.78 11.45 0.15
CA LYS A 63 -10.83 11.87 1.05
C LYS A 63 -11.63 13.00 0.39
N PRO A 64 -12.98 12.88 0.27
CA PRO A 64 -13.81 11.71 0.61
C PRO A 64 -13.54 10.50 -0.30
N PHE A 65 -13.96 9.30 0.13
CA PHE A 65 -13.89 8.10 -0.69
C PHE A 65 -14.81 8.25 -1.91
N VAL A 66 -14.22 8.37 -3.10
CA VAL A 66 -14.90 8.85 -4.32
C VAL A 66 -15.81 7.81 -5.02
N HIS A 67 -15.65 6.52 -4.70
CA HIS A 67 -16.38 5.47 -5.39
C HIS A 67 -17.79 5.30 -4.83
N LYS A 68 -18.76 5.02 -5.74
CA LYS A 68 -20.17 4.78 -5.38
C LYS A 68 -20.43 3.41 -4.73
N SER A 69 -19.49 2.47 -4.87
CA SER A 69 -19.54 1.13 -4.28
C SER A 69 -18.16 0.68 -3.80
N ALA A 70 -18.13 -0.29 -2.87
CA ALA A 70 -16.90 -0.79 -2.30
C ALA A 70 -16.95 -2.32 -2.13
N TYR A 71 -15.81 -2.98 -2.38
CA TYR A 71 -15.69 -4.44 -2.33
C TYR A 71 -15.70 -4.96 -0.89
N ALA A 72 -16.64 -5.86 -0.57
CA ALA A 72 -16.75 -6.49 0.74
C ALA A 72 -15.79 -7.67 0.90
N ASN A 73 -15.39 -8.30 -0.19
CA ASN A 73 -14.48 -9.44 -0.23
C ASN A 73 -13.06 -9.09 -0.69
N MET A 74 -12.67 -7.82 -0.63
CA MET A 74 -11.30 -7.34 -0.82
C MET A 74 -10.78 -6.75 0.48
N ILE A 75 -9.73 -7.35 1.03
CA ILE A 75 -9.10 -6.89 2.28
C ILE A 75 -7.82 -6.12 1.95
N THR A 76 -7.65 -4.96 2.56
CA THR A 76 -6.47 -4.11 2.38
C THR A 76 -6.25 -3.19 3.58
N ASN A 77 -5.24 -2.31 3.52
CA ASN A 77 -4.90 -1.33 4.57
C ASN A 77 -5.17 0.10 4.11
N PHE A 78 -6.33 0.42 3.56
CA PHE A 78 -6.58 1.79 3.13
C PHE A 78 -6.36 2.80 4.25
N ILE A 79 -5.71 3.90 3.87
CA ILE A 79 -5.49 5.10 4.66
C ILE A 79 -5.69 6.31 3.74
N PHE A 80 -6.18 7.43 4.24
CA PHE A 80 -6.27 8.65 3.43
C PHE A 80 -4.90 9.30 3.24
N HIS A 81 -4.75 10.05 2.14
CA HIS A 81 -3.50 10.74 1.82
C HIS A 81 -3.04 11.62 2.99
N GLU A 82 -3.95 12.36 3.60
CA GLU A 82 -3.67 13.27 4.71
C GLU A 82 -3.16 12.53 5.96
N ASP A 83 -3.68 11.32 6.23
CA ASP A 83 -3.30 10.52 7.39
C ASP A 83 -1.91 9.85 7.24
N ILE A 84 -1.35 9.86 6.03
CA ILE A 84 0.02 9.41 5.78
C ILE A 84 1.03 10.47 6.23
N ILE A 85 0.72 11.76 6.09
CA ILE A 85 1.67 12.87 6.32
C ILE A 85 2.38 12.78 7.68
N PRO A 86 1.69 12.62 8.83
CA PRO A 86 2.36 12.53 10.12
C PRO A 86 3.27 11.29 10.23
N LYS A 87 2.88 10.17 9.62
CA LYS A 87 3.71 8.96 9.56
C LYS A 87 4.95 9.18 8.69
N PHE A 88 4.76 9.80 7.53
CA PHE A 88 5.83 10.11 6.58
C PHE A 88 6.91 10.99 7.22
N LYS A 89 6.54 12.05 7.95
CA LYS A 89 7.48 12.91 8.67
C LYS A 89 8.41 12.13 9.62
N LYS A 90 7.90 11.08 10.29
CA LYS A 90 8.69 10.26 11.20
C LYS A 90 9.66 9.29 10.50
N ILE A 91 9.37 8.90 9.26
CA ILE A 91 10.14 7.89 8.53
C ILE A 91 11.00 8.43 7.40
N ILE A 92 10.85 9.70 7.02
CA ILE A 92 11.53 10.30 5.86
C ILE A 92 13.06 10.14 5.90
N LYS A 93 13.66 10.09 7.09
CA LYS A 93 15.11 9.89 7.27
C LYS A 93 15.52 8.40 7.21
N LYS A 94 14.57 7.45 7.23
CA LYS A 94 14.86 6.01 7.18
C LYS A 94 15.27 5.59 5.76
N ARG A 95 15.84 4.38 5.64
CA ARG A 95 16.26 3.77 4.38
C ARG A 95 15.63 2.39 4.22
N GLY A 96 15.66 1.87 2.99
CA GLY A 96 15.12 0.54 2.66
C GLY A 96 13.61 0.58 2.38
N ILE A 97 12.88 -0.46 2.74
CA ILE A 97 11.46 -0.64 2.40
C ILE A 97 10.62 -0.55 3.66
N ILE A 98 9.50 0.18 3.60
CA ILE A 98 8.52 0.30 4.69
C ILE A 98 7.11 0.20 4.11
N ASN A 99 6.29 -0.68 4.68
CA ASN A 99 4.85 -0.75 4.41
C ASN A 99 4.11 0.34 5.16
N ILE A 100 3.22 1.07 4.47
CA ILE A 100 2.39 2.13 5.05
C ILE A 100 0.92 1.90 4.68
N GLY A 101 0.06 1.96 5.68
CA GLY A 101 -1.38 1.84 5.52
C GLY A 101 -2.11 2.07 6.83
N GLY A 102 -3.42 1.90 6.78
CA GLY A 102 -4.32 1.87 7.93
C GLY A 102 -4.52 0.45 8.48
N PRO A 103 -5.47 0.27 9.40
CA PRO A 103 -5.89 -1.05 9.86
C PRO A 103 -6.37 -1.94 8.72
N SER A 104 -6.02 -3.24 8.77
CA SER A 104 -6.49 -4.23 7.79
C SER A 104 -8.01 -4.42 7.92
N ARG A 105 -8.75 -4.19 6.84
CA ARG A 105 -10.21 -4.38 6.75
C ARG A 105 -10.66 -4.48 5.31
N SER A 106 -11.92 -4.91 5.07
CA SER A 106 -12.47 -4.87 3.72
C SER A 106 -12.61 -3.42 3.23
N VAL A 107 -12.50 -3.23 1.90
CA VAL A 107 -12.70 -1.91 1.27
C VAL A 107 -14.08 -1.36 1.64
N TYR A 108 -15.11 -2.24 1.68
CA TYR A 108 -16.46 -1.85 2.10
C TYR A 108 -16.50 -1.34 3.56
N ASN A 109 -15.88 -2.07 4.49
CA ASN A 109 -15.88 -1.66 5.90
C ASN A 109 -15.08 -0.36 6.12
N PHE A 110 -14.02 -0.13 5.33
CA PHE A 110 -13.32 1.16 5.33
C PHE A 110 -14.24 2.28 4.84
N ALA A 111 -14.83 2.12 3.66
CA ALA A 111 -15.64 3.15 3.03
C ALA A 111 -16.91 3.48 3.82
N LYS A 112 -17.56 2.47 4.45
CA LYS A 112 -18.77 2.62 5.23
C LYS A 112 -18.62 3.55 6.45
N ILE A 113 -17.42 3.66 7.02
CA ILE A 113 -17.14 4.58 8.15
C ILE A 113 -17.39 6.04 7.72
N PHE A 114 -17.07 6.38 6.47
CA PHE A 114 -17.13 7.74 5.95
C PHE A 114 -18.34 7.98 5.05
N ASN A 115 -18.93 6.93 4.51
CA ASN A 115 -20.16 6.97 3.71
C ASN A 115 -21.08 5.79 4.09
N PRO A 116 -21.99 5.97 5.06
CA PRO A 116 -22.93 4.91 5.47
C PRO A 116 -23.82 4.37 4.35
N LYS A 117 -24.06 5.17 3.29
CA LYS A 117 -24.90 4.82 2.13
C LYS A 117 -24.12 4.11 1.01
N ILE A 118 -22.81 3.83 1.18
CA ILE A 118 -22.00 3.16 0.16
C ILE A 118 -22.58 1.80 -0.23
N LYS A 119 -22.68 1.53 -1.51
CA LYS A 119 -23.17 0.24 -2.02
C LYS A 119 -22.13 -0.84 -1.85
N LYS A 120 -22.55 -2.02 -1.37
CA LYS A 120 -21.69 -3.20 -1.26
C LYS A 120 -21.48 -3.82 -2.63
N ASN A 121 -20.24 -4.20 -2.95
CA ASN A 121 -19.85 -4.89 -4.17
C ASN A 121 -18.97 -6.09 -3.84
N TYR A 122 -18.77 -6.98 -4.81
CA TYR A 122 -17.94 -8.17 -4.66
C TYR A 122 -17.07 -8.40 -5.89
N ILE A 123 -15.80 -8.74 -5.66
CA ILE A 123 -14.91 -9.21 -6.73
C ILE A 123 -15.41 -10.58 -7.19
N LYS A 124 -15.64 -10.73 -8.50
CA LYS A 124 -16.04 -12.02 -9.12
C LYS A 124 -14.91 -13.05 -8.94
N LYS A 125 -15.29 -14.33 -8.75
CA LYS A 125 -14.31 -15.43 -8.53
C LYS A 125 -13.22 -15.51 -9.60
N ASN A 126 -13.57 -15.22 -10.85
CA ASN A 126 -12.66 -15.32 -12.01
C ASN A 126 -11.83 -14.06 -12.27
N ASN A 127 -11.98 -13.00 -11.46
CA ASN A 127 -11.18 -11.79 -11.63
C ASN A 127 -9.79 -11.99 -11.00
N LYS A 128 -8.80 -12.26 -11.86
CA LYS A 128 -7.39 -12.44 -11.47
C LYS A 128 -6.61 -11.12 -11.35
N LEU A 129 -7.20 -9.99 -11.77
CA LEU A 129 -6.55 -8.68 -11.79
C LEU A 129 -6.73 -7.88 -10.51
N MET A 130 -7.50 -8.41 -9.56
CA MET A 130 -7.74 -7.78 -8.27
C MET A 130 -7.39 -8.70 -7.10
N PRO A 131 -6.72 -8.19 -6.07
CA PRO A 131 -6.34 -9.01 -4.92
C PRO A 131 -7.54 -9.32 -4.04
N LYS A 132 -7.59 -10.52 -3.49
CA LYS A 132 -8.54 -10.85 -2.42
C LYS A 132 -8.09 -10.28 -1.08
N ASN A 133 -6.80 -10.35 -0.80
CA ASN A 133 -6.21 -9.83 0.43
C ASN A 133 -4.78 -9.31 0.18
N SER A 134 -4.67 -8.01 -0.05
CA SER A 134 -3.39 -7.29 -0.21
C SER A 134 -2.94 -6.58 1.06
N SER A 135 -3.51 -6.93 2.22
CA SER A 135 -3.12 -6.30 3.46
C SER A 135 -1.64 -6.53 3.79
N MET A 136 -1.04 -5.52 4.38
CA MET A 136 0.37 -5.49 4.74
C MET A 136 0.56 -5.53 6.26
N SER A 137 1.63 -6.15 6.72
CA SER A 137 2.09 -6.02 8.09
C SER A 137 2.66 -4.63 8.31
N LEU A 138 2.15 -3.92 9.31
CA LEU A 138 2.61 -2.60 9.70
C LEU A 138 3.54 -2.64 10.92
N LYS A 139 4.01 -3.83 11.34
CA LYS A 139 4.84 -4.00 12.54
C LYS A 139 6.11 -3.14 12.48
N LYS A 140 6.78 -3.11 11.31
CA LYS A 140 7.98 -2.29 11.11
C LYS A 140 7.69 -0.80 11.22
N LEU A 141 6.65 -0.31 10.56
CA LEU A 141 6.20 1.07 10.67
C LEU A 141 5.90 1.44 12.12
N ASN A 142 5.07 0.65 12.80
CA ASN A 142 4.64 0.92 14.17
C ASN A 142 5.82 0.96 15.16
N LYS A 143 6.87 0.15 14.94
CA LYS A 143 8.10 0.20 15.74
C LYS A 143 8.88 1.51 15.55
N ILE A 144 8.78 2.13 14.37
CA ILE A 144 9.53 3.36 14.05
C ILE A 144 8.79 4.60 14.54
N ILE A 145 7.44 4.59 14.50
CA ILE A 145 6.63 5.78 14.80
C ILE A 145 6.18 5.89 16.25
N LYS A 146 6.39 4.82 17.05
CA LYS A 146 6.29 4.89 18.50
C LYS A 146 7.34 5.86 19.05
#